data_39b7c772e7e03e7972be8118e2ec312d
#
_entry.id   39b7c772e7e03e7972be8118e2ec312d
#
_cell.length_a   1.000
_cell.length_b   1.000
_cell.length_c   1.000
_cell.angle_alpha   90.00
_cell.angle_beta   90.00
_cell.angle_gamma   90.00
#
_symmetry.space_group_name_H-M   'P 1'
#
loop_
_entity.id
_entity.type
_entity.pdbx_description
1 polymer ?
#
loop_
_entity_poly.entity_id
_entity_poly.type
_entity_poly.pdbx_seq_one_letter_code
_entity_poly.pdbx_strand_id
1 'polypeptide(L)'
;MAAPTPELISADSHINEAPDLWEGRLPERLRARGPRLVRGDDGRDVWVAEGISPTPLMWATNAAGQRLEGEAFDDHEMTITREEMVRGSYDPAARLTAMTADGLAAEVLYPGPLGGLGGGGGIGAIPDPELRSAAIRAYNDWLAEFCSTAPDRLIGLALVRIEEPVLAVAELERAAALGLRGAVVNAMPDTTGGEPIFSPSYDRVWSAAQECGLPLSLHIGHCRSLGPIAGSTQRTAAAGSGNPLTSAGSNTGIAEMFFTMSCLDMAEPVSLLIFSGVLERHPDLQFVVAESGIGWIPFVLERMDYTFNRHRRWMRSGITERPAEQFRRSFHATFQQDEETGLLARHISGVNTLMWASDYPHTDSTWPFSRKVVDDLFVEVPDEERAQICAGNARRLYGL
;
A
#
# COMPACT_ATOMS: atom_id res chain seq x y z
N MET A 1 -8.56 1.25 38.67
CA MET A 1 -7.25 1.18 37.98
C MET A 1 -7.53 1.63 36.55
N ALA A 2 -6.76 2.57 35.98
CA ALA A 2 -6.88 2.89 34.58
C ALA A 2 -6.64 1.61 33.78
N ALA A 3 -7.42 1.38 32.70
CA ALA A 3 -7.18 0.28 31.79
C ALA A 3 -5.74 0.41 31.22
N PRO A 4 -5.02 -0.70 31.03
CA PRO A 4 -3.69 -0.63 30.42
C PRO A 4 -3.82 0.04 29.05
N THR A 5 -2.91 0.97 28.78
CA THR A 5 -2.86 1.65 27.48
C THR A 5 -2.70 0.59 26.38
N PRO A 6 -3.58 0.52 25.39
CA PRO A 6 -3.50 -0.52 24.37
C PRO A 6 -2.20 -0.39 23.58
N GLU A 7 -1.64 -1.54 23.21
CA GLU A 7 -0.51 -1.61 22.28
C GLU A 7 -0.90 -1.00 20.93
N LEU A 8 0.03 -0.35 20.22
CA LEU A 8 -0.18 0.14 18.87
C LEU A 8 0.73 -0.59 17.89
N ILE A 9 0.14 -1.14 16.85
CA ILE A 9 0.82 -1.68 15.67
C ILE A 9 0.31 -0.92 14.46
N SER A 10 1.20 -0.24 13.76
CA SER A 10 0.85 0.37 12.48
C SER A 10 0.76 -0.72 11.42
N ALA A 11 -0.43 -0.94 10.88
CA ALA A 11 -0.66 -1.93 9.83
C ALA A 11 -0.35 -1.40 8.42
N ASP A 12 0.04 -0.13 8.33
CA ASP A 12 0.43 0.56 7.10
C ASP A 12 1.41 1.68 7.44
N SER A 13 2.63 1.50 7.02
CA SER A 13 3.71 2.47 7.10
C SER A 13 4.62 2.23 5.91
N HIS A 14 5.35 3.25 5.48
CA HIS A 14 6.18 3.15 4.28
C HIS A 14 7.68 3.19 4.59
N ILE A 15 8.44 2.56 3.71
CA ILE A 15 9.88 2.80 3.58
C ILE A 15 10.13 3.50 2.25
N ASN A 16 11.14 4.35 2.19
CA ASN A 16 11.66 4.86 0.93
C ASN A 16 12.93 4.08 0.59
N GLU A 17 13.14 3.85 -0.69
CA GLU A 17 14.29 3.12 -1.17
C GLU A 17 15.59 3.85 -0.80
N ALA A 18 16.53 3.12 -0.19
CA ALA A 18 17.85 3.69 0.12
C ALA A 18 18.53 4.19 -1.16
N PRO A 19 19.19 5.35 -1.13
CA PRO A 19 19.77 5.97 -2.34
C PRO A 19 20.71 5.06 -3.16
N ASP A 20 21.37 4.10 -2.51
CA ASP A 20 22.31 3.14 -3.09
C ASP A 20 21.77 1.70 -3.22
N LEU A 21 20.47 1.49 -2.99
CA LEU A 21 19.85 0.17 -2.88
C LEU A 21 20.25 -0.77 -4.01
N TRP A 22 20.16 -0.31 -5.28
CA TRP A 22 20.40 -1.15 -6.45
C TRP A 22 21.84 -1.18 -6.92
N GLU A 23 22.69 -0.20 -6.54
CA GLU A 23 24.06 -0.08 -7.03
C GLU A 23 24.91 -1.32 -6.70
N GLY A 24 24.73 -1.87 -5.50
CA GLY A 24 25.46 -3.05 -5.05
C GLY A 24 24.79 -4.39 -5.32
N ARG A 25 23.45 -4.40 -5.51
CA ARG A 25 22.64 -5.63 -5.57
C ARG A 25 22.33 -6.11 -6.98
N LEU A 26 22.33 -5.22 -7.98
CA LEU A 26 22.10 -5.64 -9.36
C LEU A 26 23.33 -6.36 -9.94
N PRO A 27 23.12 -7.37 -10.80
CA PRO A 27 24.18 -7.94 -11.63
C PRO A 27 24.94 -6.84 -12.39
N GLU A 28 26.25 -6.94 -12.50
CA GLU A 28 27.11 -5.90 -13.09
C GLU A 28 26.62 -5.40 -14.45
N ARG A 29 26.20 -6.32 -15.34
CA ARG A 29 25.67 -5.99 -16.67
C ARG A 29 24.36 -5.17 -16.66
N LEU A 30 23.64 -5.15 -15.55
CA LEU A 30 22.36 -4.45 -15.41
C LEU A 30 22.49 -3.12 -14.63
N ARG A 31 23.58 -2.89 -13.91
CA ARG A 31 23.73 -1.74 -13.01
C ARG A 31 23.55 -0.39 -13.70
N ALA A 32 24.16 -0.22 -14.87
CA ALA A 32 24.09 1.03 -15.63
C ALA A 32 22.67 1.36 -16.15
N ARG A 33 21.84 0.34 -16.28
CA ARG A 33 20.44 0.42 -16.78
C ARG A 33 19.42 0.47 -15.63
N GLY A 34 19.83 0.00 -14.44
CA GLY A 34 18.98 -0.14 -13.27
C GLY A 34 18.61 1.17 -12.59
N PRO A 35 17.74 1.08 -11.57
CA PRO A 35 17.35 2.24 -10.78
C PRO A 35 18.56 2.86 -10.08
N ARG A 36 18.66 4.19 -10.16
CA ARG A 36 19.67 4.98 -9.46
C ARG A 36 19.15 6.39 -9.22
N LEU A 37 19.61 6.99 -8.14
CA LEU A 37 19.24 8.34 -7.76
C LEU A 37 20.25 9.34 -8.34
N VAL A 38 19.76 10.29 -9.13
CA VAL A 38 20.61 11.30 -9.77
C VAL A 38 20.14 12.71 -9.42
N ARG A 39 21.09 13.65 -9.33
CA ARG A 39 20.79 15.07 -9.13
C ARG A 39 20.37 15.68 -10.46
N GLY A 40 19.15 16.23 -10.51
CA GLY A 40 18.65 16.99 -11.67
C GLY A 40 19.30 18.35 -11.82
N ASP A 41 19.09 19.00 -12.95
CA ASP A 41 19.62 20.34 -13.26
C ASP A 41 19.02 21.43 -12.35
N ASP A 42 17.84 21.17 -11.78
CA ASP A 42 17.15 22.00 -10.80
C ASP A 42 17.71 21.84 -9.35
N GLY A 43 18.71 20.96 -9.18
CA GLY A 43 19.29 20.64 -7.88
C GLY A 43 18.50 19.65 -7.03
N ARG A 44 17.38 19.09 -7.54
CA ARG A 44 16.58 18.06 -6.88
C ARG A 44 17.01 16.66 -7.28
N ASP A 45 16.73 15.68 -6.46
CA ASP A 45 17.06 14.30 -6.79
C ASP A 45 15.88 13.57 -7.44
N VAL A 46 16.21 12.79 -8.47
CA VAL A 46 15.23 11.99 -9.21
C VAL A 46 15.73 10.57 -9.37
N TRP A 47 14.84 9.61 -9.21
CA TRP A 47 15.07 8.23 -9.59
C TRP A 47 14.98 8.08 -11.11
N VAL A 48 15.96 7.42 -11.69
CA VAL A 48 15.98 7.06 -13.10
C VAL A 48 16.29 5.59 -13.27
N ALA A 49 15.63 4.95 -14.23
CA ALA A 49 15.99 3.62 -14.73
C ALA A 49 15.63 3.52 -16.21
N GLU A 50 16.17 2.54 -16.91
CA GLU A 50 15.89 2.36 -18.33
C GLU A 50 14.42 2.05 -18.58
N GLY A 51 13.81 2.83 -19.48
CA GLY A 51 12.45 2.62 -19.96
C GLY A 51 11.33 3.12 -19.04
N ILE A 52 11.65 3.77 -17.92
CA ILE A 52 10.66 4.44 -17.07
C ILE A 52 10.90 5.95 -17.02
N SER A 53 9.84 6.70 -16.78
CA SER A 53 9.94 8.14 -16.56
C SER A 53 10.69 8.44 -15.27
N PRO A 54 11.51 9.50 -15.23
CA PRO A 54 12.13 9.94 -13.97
C PRO A 54 11.09 10.18 -12.88
N THR A 55 11.35 9.66 -11.70
CA THR A 55 10.46 9.80 -10.52
C THR A 55 11.16 10.68 -9.50
N PRO A 56 10.69 11.91 -9.24
CA PRO A 56 11.30 12.80 -8.26
C PRO A 56 11.14 12.23 -6.85
N LEU A 57 12.09 12.57 -5.97
CA LEU A 57 11.88 12.41 -4.54
C LEU A 57 10.83 13.42 -4.09
N MET A 58 9.74 12.91 -3.53
CA MET A 58 8.60 13.73 -3.13
C MET A 58 8.66 14.05 -1.64
N TRP A 59 8.43 15.32 -1.29
CA TRP A 59 8.24 15.71 0.10
C TRP A 59 7.08 14.94 0.75
N ALA A 60 5.98 14.75 0.05
CA ALA A 60 4.78 14.07 0.55
C ALA A 60 5.06 12.67 1.12
N THR A 61 6.08 11.97 0.59
CA THR A 61 6.49 10.65 1.07
C THR A 61 7.65 10.71 2.09
N ASN A 62 8.05 11.91 2.52
CA ASN A 62 9.15 12.16 3.44
C ASN A 62 8.83 13.25 4.46
N ALA A 63 7.57 13.47 4.77
CA ALA A 63 7.12 14.60 5.57
C ALA A 63 7.14 14.36 7.09
N ALA A 64 7.26 13.13 7.55
CA ALA A 64 7.09 12.65 8.92
C ALA A 64 7.11 13.75 10.01
N GLY A 65 5.94 14.06 10.55
CA GLY A 65 5.80 15.07 11.61
C GLY A 65 5.88 16.53 11.17
N GLN A 66 6.14 16.80 9.89
CA GLN A 66 6.10 18.17 9.37
C GLN A 66 4.65 18.51 9.01
N ARG A 67 4.04 19.34 9.84
CA ARG A 67 2.74 19.94 9.52
C ARG A 67 3.00 21.37 9.05
N LEU A 68 2.88 21.57 7.74
CA LEU A 68 2.96 22.89 7.15
C LEU A 68 1.58 23.54 7.16
N GLU A 69 1.51 24.79 7.61
CA GLU A 69 0.27 25.56 7.65
C GLU A 69 0.49 26.97 7.10
N GLY A 70 -0.53 27.52 6.43
CA GLY A 70 -0.51 28.88 5.91
C GLY A 70 0.60 29.14 4.89
N GLU A 71 1.25 30.31 4.99
CA GLU A 71 2.29 30.77 4.05
C GLU A 71 3.48 29.80 3.95
N ALA A 72 3.80 29.04 5.04
CA ALA A 72 4.86 28.05 5.01
C ALA A 72 4.54 26.86 4.09
N PHE A 73 3.26 26.55 3.90
CA PHE A 73 2.83 25.52 2.94
C PHE A 73 2.89 26.05 1.50
N ASP A 74 2.48 27.30 1.28
CA ASP A 74 2.43 27.91 -0.06
C ASP A 74 3.82 28.03 -0.69
N ASP A 75 4.85 28.25 0.13
CA ASP A 75 6.25 28.38 -0.30
C ASP A 75 7.02 27.04 -0.28
N HIS A 76 6.39 25.92 0.16
CA HIS A 76 7.10 24.64 0.32
C HIS A 76 7.33 23.95 -1.01
N GLU A 77 8.57 23.51 -1.21
CA GLU A 77 8.91 22.74 -2.41
C GLU A 77 8.45 21.28 -2.29
N MET A 78 7.68 20.82 -3.26
CA MET A 78 7.10 19.47 -3.28
C MET A 78 8.12 18.37 -3.61
N THR A 79 9.30 18.72 -4.11
CA THR A 79 10.39 17.80 -4.42
C THR A 79 11.59 18.07 -3.54
N ILE A 80 12.29 17.01 -3.12
CA ILE A 80 13.38 17.08 -2.14
C ILE A 80 14.68 16.50 -2.69
N THR A 81 15.75 16.71 -1.95
CA THR A 81 17.04 16.06 -2.18
C THR A 81 17.19 14.82 -1.31
N ARG A 82 18.18 13.96 -1.62
CA ARG A 82 18.49 12.77 -0.81
C ARG A 82 18.92 13.13 0.63
N GLU A 83 19.52 14.30 0.80
CA GLU A 83 19.93 14.81 2.10
C GLU A 83 18.74 15.19 2.99
N GLU A 84 17.59 15.49 2.38
CA GLU A 84 16.33 15.84 3.05
C GLU A 84 15.43 14.62 3.30
N MET A 85 15.80 13.43 2.79
CA MET A 85 15.04 12.20 3.07
C MET A 85 14.99 11.91 4.56
N VAL A 86 13.80 11.55 5.05
CA VAL A 86 13.60 11.11 6.44
C VAL A 86 14.41 9.84 6.69
N ARG A 87 15.40 9.91 7.56
CA ARG A 87 16.33 8.80 7.78
C ARG A 87 15.65 7.51 8.22
N GLY A 88 14.60 7.59 9.03
CA GLY A 88 13.79 6.43 9.44
C GLY A 88 13.05 5.73 8.28
N SER A 89 13.01 6.33 7.09
CA SER A 89 12.40 5.69 5.93
C SER A 89 13.29 4.65 5.23
N TYR A 90 14.64 4.69 5.46
CA TYR A 90 15.58 3.77 4.81
C TYR A 90 16.69 3.23 5.74
N ASP A 91 16.78 3.70 6.99
CA ASP A 91 17.72 3.24 8.02
C ASP A 91 16.94 2.55 9.15
N PRO A 92 17.12 1.25 9.39
CA PRO A 92 16.32 0.51 10.36
C PRO A 92 16.55 0.97 11.81
N ALA A 93 17.75 1.44 12.18
CA ALA A 93 18.02 1.93 13.53
C ALA A 93 17.30 3.26 13.79
N ALA A 94 17.31 4.17 12.80
CA ALA A 94 16.55 5.41 12.86
C ALA A 94 15.04 5.14 12.88
N ARG A 95 14.57 4.12 12.12
CA ARG A 95 13.16 3.69 12.14
C ARG A 95 12.73 3.23 13.53
N LEU A 96 13.48 2.34 14.14
CA LEU A 96 13.19 1.85 15.50
C LEU A 96 13.17 2.97 16.54
N THR A 97 14.00 3.99 16.35
CA THR A 97 14.01 5.20 17.20
C THR A 97 12.70 5.99 17.01
N ALA A 98 12.27 6.21 15.77
CA ALA A 98 11.02 6.92 15.44
C ALA A 98 9.80 6.16 15.99
N MET A 99 9.72 4.84 15.79
CA MET A 99 8.66 3.99 16.33
C MET A 99 8.59 4.08 17.87
N THR A 100 9.74 4.05 18.53
CA THR A 100 9.81 4.14 20.00
C THR A 100 9.31 5.50 20.50
N ALA A 101 9.68 6.58 19.81
CA ALA A 101 9.21 7.94 20.14
C ALA A 101 7.69 8.08 20.01
N ASP A 102 7.08 7.40 19.05
CA ASP A 102 5.63 7.42 18.79
C ASP A 102 4.85 6.35 19.59
N GLY A 103 5.56 5.48 20.29
CA GLY A 103 4.95 4.42 21.13
C GLY A 103 4.42 3.23 20.34
N LEU A 104 4.98 2.97 19.14
CA LEU A 104 4.60 1.83 18.29
C LEU A 104 5.39 0.57 18.66
N ALA A 105 4.70 -0.54 18.79
CA ALA A 105 5.28 -1.84 19.05
C ALA A 105 5.87 -2.46 17.77
N ALA A 106 5.12 -2.40 16.67
CA ALA A 106 5.53 -2.91 15.36
C ALA A 106 4.93 -2.08 14.23
N GLU A 107 5.49 -2.21 13.03
CA GLU A 107 5.00 -1.58 11.81
C GLU A 107 5.06 -2.56 10.64
N VAL A 108 4.00 -2.56 9.83
CA VAL A 108 3.95 -3.23 8.53
C VAL A 108 4.46 -2.26 7.47
N LEU A 109 5.48 -2.69 6.72
CA LEU A 109 6.27 -1.82 5.85
C LEU A 109 5.92 -2.05 4.39
N TYR A 110 5.28 -1.05 3.80
CA TYR A 110 4.95 -0.97 2.38
C TYR A 110 6.09 -0.34 1.58
N PRO A 111 6.21 -0.66 0.29
CA PRO A 111 7.21 -0.05 -0.59
C PRO A 111 7.01 1.46 -0.72
N GLY A 112 8.10 2.15 -0.99
CA GLY A 112 8.12 3.55 -1.36
C GLY A 112 7.69 3.79 -2.82
N PRO A 113 7.72 5.05 -3.28
CA PRO A 113 7.21 5.42 -4.60
C PRO A 113 7.89 4.71 -5.79
N LEU A 114 9.16 4.36 -5.66
CA LEU A 114 9.88 3.65 -6.72
C LEU A 114 9.65 2.14 -6.66
N GLY A 115 9.32 1.58 -5.51
CA GLY A 115 8.85 0.20 -5.37
C GLY A 115 7.60 -0.07 -6.20
N GLY A 116 6.90 1.00 -6.57
CA GLY A 116 5.87 1.03 -7.59
C GLY A 116 4.71 0.11 -7.28
N LEU A 117 3.80 0.57 -6.46
CA LEU A 117 2.62 -0.19 -6.05
C LEU A 117 1.63 -0.45 -7.20
N GLY A 118 1.99 -0.15 -8.41
CA GLY A 118 1.26 -0.52 -9.58
C GLY A 118 1.17 0.55 -10.66
N GLY A 119 0.96 0.09 -11.80
CA GLY A 119 0.25 0.73 -12.86
C GLY A 119 0.91 1.87 -13.60
N GLY A 120 2.18 1.95 -13.74
CA GLY A 120 2.77 2.90 -14.67
C GLY A 120 3.99 3.66 -14.17
N GLY A 121 4.35 3.46 -12.92
CA GLY A 121 5.57 4.02 -12.32
C GLY A 121 6.44 2.96 -11.67
N GLY A 122 7.61 3.37 -11.18
CA GLY A 122 8.49 2.52 -10.42
C GLY A 122 9.11 1.35 -11.17
N ILE A 123 9.78 0.47 -10.41
CA ILE A 123 10.52 -0.67 -10.97
C ILE A 123 9.62 -1.71 -11.65
N GLY A 124 8.33 -1.78 -11.25
CA GLY A 124 7.35 -2.66 -11.88
C GLY A 124 7.06 -2.31 -13.35
N ALA A 125 7.29 -1.06 -13.75
CA ALA A 125 7.06 -0.57 -15.11
C ALA A 125 8.27 -0.72 -16.04
N ILE A 126 9.43 -1.17 -15.55
CA ILE A 126 10.63 -1.39 -16.39
C ILE A 126 10.29 -2.37 -17.51
N PRO A 127 10.44 -1.98 -18.80
CA PRO A 127 10.02 -2.81 -19.93
C PRO A 127 10.83 -4.10 -20.07
N ASP A 128 12.14 -4.03 -19.83
CA ASP A 128 13.01 -5.20 -19.89
C ASP A 128 12.69 -6.17 -18.73
N PRO A 129 12.19 -7.38 -19.01
CA PRO A 129 11.76 -8.31 -17.97
C PRO A 129 12.92 -8.83 -17.11
N GLU A 130 14.13 -8.92 -17.64
CA GLU A 130 15.30 -9.33 -16.87
C GLU A 130 15.69 -8.24 -15.87
N LEU A 131 15.78 -7.00 -16.31
CA LEU A 131 16.11 -5.86 -15.47
C LEU A 131 15.01 -5.65 -14.40
N ARG A 132 13.73 -5.72 -14.79
CA ARG A 132 12.59 -5.61 -13.87
C ARG A 132 12.65 -6.67 -12.77
N SER A 133 12.79 -7.95 -13.15
CA SER A 133 12.87 -9.04 -12.17
C SER A 133 14.07 -8.88 -11.24
N ALA A 134 15.23 -8.47 -11.77
CA ALA A 134 16.42 -8.23 -10.96
C ALA A 134 16.22 -7.05 -9.99
N ALA A 135 15.55 -5.98 -10.43
CA ALA A 135 15.28 -4.81 -9.58
C ALA A 135 14.31 -5.14 -8.44
N ILE A 136 13.22 -5.90 -8.72
CA ILE A 136 12.26 -6.37 -7.72
C ILE A 136 12.95 -7.28 -6.70
N ARG A 137 13.75 -8.24 -7.14
CA ARG A 137 14.48 -9.15 -6.23
C ARG A 137 15.46 -8.39 -5.35
N ALA A 138 16.22 -7.44 -5.91
CA ALA A 138 17.14 -6.61 -5.15
C ALA A 138 16.42 -5.77 -4.07
N TYR A 139 15.23 -5.27 -4.38
CA TYR A 139 14.37 -4.57 -3.44
C TYR A 139 13.92 -5.50 -2.29
N ASN A 140 13.39 -6.68 -2.61
CA ASN A 140 12.91 -7.64 -1.61
C ASN A 140 14.05 -8.17 -0.73
N ASP A 141 15.25 -8.38 -1.28
CA ASP A 141 16.44 -8.76 -0.50
C ASP A 141 16.84 -7.64 0.49
N TRP A 142 16.86 -6.39 0.03
CA TRP A 142 17.14 -5.24 0.88
C TRP A 142 16.08 -5.08 1.99
N LEU A 143 14.80 -5.24 1.66
CA LEU A 143 13.72 -5.16 2.64
C LEU A 143 13.84 -6.25 3.71
N ALA A 144 14.17 -7.48 3.31
CA ALA A 144 14.39 -8.57 4.24
C ALA A 144 15.58 -8.29 5.17
N GLU A 145 16.69 -7.75 4.66
CA GLU A 145 17.83 -7.30 5.46
C GLU A 145 17.42 -6.20 6.44
N PHE A 146 16.66 -5.20 5.98
CA PHE A 146 16.13 -4.12 6.82
C PHE A 146 15.30 -4.67 7.98
N CYS A 147 14.35 -5.54 7.70
CA CYS A 147 13.45 -6.14 8.70
C CYS A 147 14.17 -7.09 9.65
N SER A 148 15.26 -7.74 9.20
CA SER A 148 16.03 -8.70 10.02
C SER A 148 16.67 -8.05 11.26
N THR A 149 16.80 -6.74 11.30
CA THR A 149 17.33 -5.99 12.46
C THR A 149 16.39 -6.03 13.67
N ALA A 150 15.08 -6.17 13.45
CA ALA A 150 14.08 -6.32 14.50
C ALA A 150 12.84 -7.04 13.93
N PRO A 151 12.88 -8.37 13.69
CA PRO A 151 11.89 -9.11 12.90
C PRO A 151 10.50 -9.17 13.54
N ASP A 152 10.38 -8.89 14.85
CA ASP A 152 9.09 -8.80 15.55
C ASP A 152 8.52 -7.37 15.58
N ARG A 153 9.28 -6.39 15.05
CA ARG A 153 8.87 -4.99 15.01
C ARG A 153 8.79 -4.40 13.60
N LEU A 154 9.57 -4.92 12.66
CA LEU A 154 9.66 -4.45 11.28
C LEU A 154 9.14 -5.56 10.36
N ILE A 155 7.94 -5.39 9.85
CA ILE A 155 7.18 -6.41 9.11
C ILE A 155 7.17 -6.04 7.63
N GLY A 156 8.10 -6.59 6.86
CA GLY A 156 8.24 -6.26 5.44
C GLY A 156 7.25 -6.97 4.55
N LEU A 157 6.68 -6.26 3.59
CA LEU A 157 5.84 -6.79 2.52
C LEU A 157 6.61 -6.84 1.21
N ALA A 158 6.75 -8.04 0.64
CA ALA A 158 7.44 -8.21 -0.64
C ALA A 158 6.71 -7.50 -1.78
N LEU A 159 7.44 -6.93 -2.71
CA LEU A 159 6.89 -6.50 -3.97
C LEU A 159 6.76 -7.71 -4.91
N VAL A 160 5.54 -8.02 -5.36
CA VAL A 160 5.24 -9.16 -6.24
C VAL A 160 4.41 -8.72 -7.44
N ARG A 161 4.91 -9.01 -8.63
CA ARG A 161 4.23 -8.68 -9.89
C ARG A 161 3.39 -9.86 -10.36
N ILE A 162 2.08 -9.83 -10.09
CA ILE A 162 1.15 -10.93 -10.43
C ILE A 162 0.87 -11.05 -11.93
N GLU A 163 1.11 -10.00 -12.71
CA GLU A 163 0.98 -10.00 -14.18
C GLU A 163 1.88 -11.06 -14.85
N GLU A 164 2.85 -11.58 -14.13
CA GLU A 164 3.74 -12.67 -14.55
C GLU A 164 3.58 -13.87 -13.59
N PRO A 165 2.48 -14.65 -13.67
CA PRO A 165 2.08 -15.60 -12.61
C PRO A 165 3.15 -16.63 -12.22
N VAL A 166 3.98 -17.08 -13.17
CA VAL A 166 5.06 -18.06 -12.90
C VAL A 166 6.16 -17.41 -12.05
N LEU A 167 6.53 -16.16 -12.37
CA LEU A 167 7.55 -15.43 -11.60
C LEU A 167 6.99 -14.98 -10.26
N ALA A 168 5.70 -14.63 -10.20
CA ALA A 168 5.03 -14.26 -8.96
C ALA A 168 5.03 -15.39 -7.94
N VAL A 169 4.71 -16.62 -8.36
CA VAL A 169 4.79 -17.81 -7.48
C VAL A 169 6.20 -17.99 -6.91
N ALA A 170 7.21 -17.98 -7.78
CA ALA A 170 8.60 -18.15 -7.33
C ALA A 170 9.06 -17.02 -6.38
N GLU A 171 8.57 -15.79 -6.59
CA GLU A 171 8.90 -14.66 -5.73
C GLU A 171 8.16 -14.71 -4.39
N LEU A 172 6.90 -15.17 -4.34
CA LEU A 172 6.18 -15.42 -3.08
C LEU A 172 6.88 -16.47 -2.22
N GLU A 173 7.24 -17.61 -2.82
CA GLU A 173 7.98 -18.68 -2.12
C GLU A 173 9.32 -18.15 -1.59
N ARG A 174 10.03 -17.34 -2.38
CA ARG A 174 11.29 -16.74 -1.97
C ARG A 174 11.10 -15.70 -0.86
N ALA A 175 10.09 -14.85 -0.95
CA ALA A 175 9.76 -13.85 0.05
C ALA A 175 9.47 -14.50 1.42
N ALA A 176 8.68 -15.57 1.43
CA ALA A 176 8.42 -16.35 2.63
C ALA A 176 9.73 -16.94 3.22
N ALA A 177 10.59 -17.50 2.36
CA ALA A 177 11.89 -18.04 2.80
C ALA A 177 12.85 -16.97 3.36
N LEU A 178 12.72 -15.70 2.92
CA LEU A 178 13.46 -14.56 3.43
C LEU A 178 12.89 -14.00 4.75
N GLY A 179 11.72 -14.49 5.19
CA GLY A 179 11.05 -14.02 6.41
C GLY A 179 10.17 -12.78 6.22
N LEU A 180 9.88 -12.39 4.98
CA LEU A 180 8.86 -11.38 4.69
C LEU A 180 7.47 -11.95 5.01
N ARG A 181 6.56 -11.13 5.52
CA ARG A 181 5.32 -11.63 6.13
C ARG A 181 4.05 -11.25 5.36
N GLY A 182 4.19 -10.84 4.11
CA GLY A 182 3.13 -10.54 3.18
C GLY A 182 3.70 -10.06 1.86
N ALA A 183 2.83 -9.72 0.92
CA ALA A 183 3.24 -9.16 -0.36
C ALA A 183 2.28 -8.07 -0.82
N VAL A 184 2.83 -7.06 -1.49
CA VAL A 184 2.06 -6.04 -2.20
C VAL A 184 1.93 -6.45 -3.65
N VAL A 185 0.70 -6.42 -4.15
CA VAL A 185 0.35 -6.80 -5.53
C VAL A 185 -0.49 -5.71 -6.19
N ASN A 186 -0.46 -5.66 -7.52
CA ASN A 186 -1.30 -4.73 -8.27
C ASN A 186 -2.79 -5.10 -8.14
N ALA A 187 -3.59 -4.16 -7.64
CA ALA A 187 -5.04 -4.32 -7.52
C ALA A 187 -5.76 -4.39 -8.88
N MET A 188 -5.15 -3.81 -9.93
CA MET A 188 -5.70 -3.71 -11.29
C MET A 188 -4.66 -4.14 -12.33
N PRO A 189 -4.25 -5.43 -12.37
CA PRO A 189 -3.15 -5.90 -13.20
C PRO A 189 -3.42 -5.73 -14.71
N ASP A 190 -4.68 -5.68 -15.13
CA ASP A 190 -5.07 -5.41 -16.51
C ASP A 190 -4.71 -3.98 -16.99
N THR A 191 -4.45 -3.06 -16.08
CA THR A 191 -3.96 -1.71 -16.42
C THR A 191 -2.47 -1.68 -16.76
N THR A 192 -1.73 -2.72 -16.41
CA THR A 192 -0.27 -2.84 -16.59
C THR A 192 0.13 -4.01 -17.48
N GLY A 193 -0.80 -4.48 -18.30
CA GLY A 193 -0.58 -5.52 -19.30
C GLY A 193 -0.78 -6.96 -18.81
N GLY A 194 -1.33 -7.14 -17.61
CA GLY A 194 -1.80 -8.42 -17.10
C GLY A 194 -3.24 -8.74 -17.52
N GLU A 195 -3.74 -9.85 -17.06
CA GLU A 195 -5.15 -10.22 -17.13
C GLU A 195 -5.96 -9.50 -16.04
N PRO A 196 -7.30 -9.42 -16.14
CA PRO A 196 -8.12 -8.95 -15.02
C PRO A 196 -7.88 -9.77 -13.74
N ILE A 197 -7.91 -9.13 -12.58
CA ILE A 197 -7.56 -9.73 -11.27
C ILE A 197 -8.30 -11.04 -10.96
N PHE A 198 -9.48 -11.22 -11.54
CA PHE A 198 -10.28 -12.44 -11.39
C PHE A 198 -9.93 -13.55 -12.39
N SER A 199 -8.95 -13.36 -13.27
CA SER A 199 -8.56 -14.36 -14.27
C SER A 199 -8.08 -15.66 -13.61
N PRO A 200 -8.52 -16.84 -14.12
CA PRO A 200 -8.01 -18.13 -13.63
C PRO A 200 -6.48 -18.30 -13.80
N SER A 201 -5.83 -17.47 -14.62
CA SER A 201 -4.37 -17.48 -14.75
C SER A 201 -3.66 -17.18 -13.43
N TYR A 202 -4.32 -16.44 -12.53
CA TYR A 202 -3.81 -16.10 -11.20
C TYR A 202 -4.10 -17.15 -10.12
N ASP A 203 -4.90 -18.19 -10.37
CA ASP A 203 -5.22 -19.19 -9.34
C ASP A 203 -3.96 -19.83 -8.73
N ARG A 204 -2.90 -20.02 -9.54
CA ARG A 204 -1.59 -20.49 -9.02
C ARG A 204 -0.92 -19.49 -8.07
N VAL A 205 -1.11 -18.18 -8.27
CA VAL A 205 -0.57 -17.14 -7.40
C VAL A 205 -1.35 -17.13 -6.08
N TRP A 206 -2.68 -17.25 -6.18
CA TRP A 206 -3.55 -17.34 -5.00
C TRP A 206 -3.24 -18.57 -4.16
N SER A 207 -3.03 -19.74 -4.79
CA SER A 207 -2.60 -20.96 -4.10
C SER A 207 -1.26 -20.76 -3.41
N ALA A 208 -0.25 -20.22 -4.10
CA ALA A 208 1.08 -20.00 -3.52
C ALA A 208 1.05 -19.03 -2.34
N ALA A 209 0.29 -17.94 -2.44
CA ALA A 209 0.13 -16.99 -1.33
C ALA A 209 -0.50 -17.65 -0.11
N GLN A 210 -1.57 -18.44 -0.32
CA GLN A 210 -2.24 -19.22 0.73
C GLN A 210 -1.30 -20.26 1.36
N GLU A 211 -0.58 -21.04 0.56
CA GLU A 211 0.36 -22.06 1.01
C GLU A 211 1.55 -21.48 1.78
N CYS A 212 2.03 -20.30 1.37
CA CYS A 212 3.09 -19.57 2.07
C CYS A 212 2.57 -18.82 3.32
N GLY A 213 1.25 -18.70 3.51
CA GLY A 213 0.66 -17.92 4.59
C GLY A 213 0.92 -16.40 4.46
N LEU A 214 1.08 -15.91 3.24
CA LEU A 214 1.36 -14.49 2.95
C LEU A 214 0.06 -13.76 2.58
N PRO A 215 -0.44 -12.83 3.39
CA PRO A 215 -1.50 -11.93 2.98
C PRO A 215 -1.04 -11.05 1.82
N LEU A 216 -1.97 -10.78 0.89
CA LEU A 216 -1.72 -9.97 -0.29
C LEU A 216 -2.34 -8.58 -0.10
N SER A 217 -1.53 -7.55 -0.15
CA SER A 217 -1.96 -6.16 0.01
C SER A 217 -2.27 -5.51 -1.33
N LEU A 218 -3.46 -4.91 -1.39
CA LEU A 218 -3.96 -4.05 -2.45
C LEU A 218 -3.90 -2.63 -1.92
N HIS A 219 -2.95 -1.83 -2.39
CA HIS A 219 -2.74 -0.47 -1.90
C HIS A 219 -3.41 0.55 -2.82
N ILE A 220 -3.87 1.69 -2.28
CA ILE A 220 -4.38 2.79 -3.12
C ILE A 220 -3.32 3.29 -4.11
N GLY A 221 -3.73 4.11 -5.07
CA GLY A 221 -2.83 4.62 -6.12
C GLY A 221 -2.99 3.91 -7.48
N HIS A 222 -3.80 2.87 -7.56
CA HIS A 222 -4.15 2.16 -8.80
C HIS A 222 -5.51 2.61 -9.34
N CYS A 223 -5.68 3.92 -9.55
CA CYS A 223 -6.98 4.51 -9.89
C CYS A 223 -7.38 4.27 -11.34
N ARG A 224 -8.34 3.36 -11.58
CA ARG A 224 -8.98 3.19 -12.88
C ARG A 224 -9.85 4.40 -13.24
N SER A 225 -10.52 4.98 -12.25
CA SER A 225 -11.36 6.18 -12.40
C SER A 225 -10.61 7.40 -12.93
N LEU A 226 -9.30 7.48 -12.71
CA LEU A 226 -8.44 8.51 -13.28
C LEU A 226 -7.91 8.20 -14.67
N GLY A 227 -8.13 7.01 -15.22
CA GLY A 227 -7.61 6.61 -16.53
C GLY A 227 -7.88 7.64 -17.64
N PRO A 228 -9.10 8.15 -17.84
CA PRO A 228 -9.39 9.21 -18.80
C PRO A 228 -8.73 10.56 -18.45
N ILE A 229 -8.64 10.89 -17.17
CA ILE A 229 -8.06 12.14 -16.67
C ILE A 229 -6.53 12.05 -16.69
N ALA A 230 -5.94 10.93 -16.26
CA ALA A 230 -4.52 10.66 -16.38
C ALA A 230 -4.05 10.69 -17.86
N GLY A 231 -4.86 10.17 -18.77
CA GLY A 231 -4.62 10.30 -20.21
C GLY A 231 -4.65 11.74 -20.72
N SER A 232 -5.44 12.64 -20.12
CA SER A 232 -5.42 14.08 -20.40
C SER A 232 -4.22 14.77 -19.75
N THR A 233 -3.83 14.34 -18.55
CA THR A 233 -2.66 14.86 -17.82
C THR A 233 -1.35 14.36 -18.40
N GLN A 234 -1.28 13.13 -18.95
CA GLN A 234 -0.14 12.69 -19.76
C GLN A 234 0.03 13.51 -21.05
N ARG A 235 -1.05 13.98 -21.65
CA ARG A 235 -0.98 14.90 -22.81
C ARG A 235 -0.50 16.30 -22.40
N THR A 236 -0.83 16.75 -21.20
CA THR A 236 -0.30 18.01 -20.62
C THR A 236 1.14 17.86 -20.14
N ALA A 237 1.53 16.68 -19.63
CA ALA A 237 2.92 16.35 -19.30
C ALA A 237 3.81 16.25 -20.56
N ALA A 238 3.31 15.68 -21.66
CA ALA A 238 3.98 15.70 -22.97
C ALA A 238 4.15 17.12 -23.54
N ALA A 239 3.38 18.10 -23.02
CA ALA A 239 3.51 19.52 -23.34
C ALA A 239 4.45 20.28 -22.36
N GLY A 240 5.25 19.57 -21.54
CA GLY A 240 6.28 20.17 -20.67
C GLY A 240 5.78 20.55 -19.26
N SER A 241 4.57 20.19 -18.88
CA SER A 241 4.08 20.33 -17.51
C SER A 241 4.15 19.00 -16.78
N GLY A 242 4.85 18.95 -15.64
CA GLY A 242 5.14 17.74 -14.86
C GLY A 242 3.91 16.96 -14.36
N ASN A 243 4.15 16.01 -13.47
CA ASN A 243 3.13 15.21 -12.79
C ASN A 243 1.98 16.13 -12.28
N PRO A 244 0.69 15.81 -12.56
CA PRO A 244 -0.44 16.63 -12.12
C PRO A 244 -0.53 16.83 -10.60
N LEU A 245 0.06 15.90 -9.82
CA LEU A 245 0.19 16.04 -8.36
C LEU A 245 1.30 17.02 -7.95
N THR A 246 2.25 17.30 -8.87
CA THR A 246 3.38 18.22 -8.60
C THR A 246 3.26 19.55 -9.34
N SER A 247 2.34 19.71 -10.27
CA SER A 247 2.05 20.99 -10.90
C SER A 247 1.19 21.86 -9.94
N ALA A 248 1.80 22.24 -8.84
CA ALA A 248 1.28 23.26 -7.93
C ALA A 248 1.12 24.59 -8.69
N GLY A 249 -0.02 24.82 -9.26
CA GLY A 249 -0.33 26.00 -10.08
C GLY A 249 -1.57 25.82 -10.94
N SER A 250 -2.01 24.58 -11.16
CA SER A 250 -3.31 24.35 -11.75
C SER A 250 -4.36 24.18 -10.65
N ASN A 251 -5.00 25.25 -10.27
CA ASN A 251 -6.20 25.22 -9.40
C ASN A 251 -7.36 24.52 -10.15
N THR A 252 -7.18 23.24 -10.47
CA THR A 252 -8.10 22.42 -11.28
C THR A 252 -8.96 21.49 -10.42
N GLY A 253 -8.69 21.38 -9.10
CA GLY A 253 -9.35 20.42 -8.22
C GLY A 253 -9.04 18.94 -8.52
N ILE A 254 -8.07 18.65 -9.42
CA ILE A 254 -7.75 17.25 -9.81
C ILE A 254 -7.01 16.53 -8.67
N ALA A 255 -6.10 17.19 -7.97
CA ALA A 255 -5.38 16.59 -6.86
C ALA A 255 -6.33 16.29 -5.69
N GLU A 256 -7.16 17.24 -5.32
CA GLU A 256 -8.17 17.10 -4.26
C GLU A 256 -9.17 15.98 -4.59
N MET A 257 -9.62 15.92 -5.86
CA MET A 257 -10.46 14.83 -6.33
C MET A 257 -9.73 13.49 -6.23
N PHE A 258 -8.44 13.43 -6.61
CA PHE A 258 -7.63 12.21 -6.53
C PHE A 258 -7.57 11.70 -5.10
N PHE A 259 -7.16 12.52 -4.14
CA PHE A 259 -7.11 12.13 -2.73
C PHE A 259 -8.48 11.74 -2.17
N THR A 260 -9.56 12.43 -2.58
CA THR A 260 -10.91 12.12 -2.13
C THR A 260 -11.43 10.79 -2.68
N MET A 261 -11.14 10.47 -3.94
CA MET A 261 -11.76 9.36 -4.66
C MET A 261 -10.90 8.09 -4.66
N SER A 262 -9.60 8.18 -4.41
CA SER A 262 -8.69 7.03 -4.44
C SER A 262 -9.10 5.89 -3.50
N CYS A 263 -9.68 6.24 -2.35
CA CYS A 263 -10.21 5.26 -1.42
C CYS A 263 -11.32 4.38 -2.04
N LEU A 264 -12.18 4.97 -2.87
CA LEU A 264 -13.31 4.27 -3.49
C LEU A 264 -12.89 3.32 -4.61
N ASP A 265 -11.71 3.52 -5.20
CA ASP A 265 -11.22 2.66 -6.28
C ASP A 265 -10.99 1.22 -5.82
N MET A 266 -10.76 1.00 -4.52
CA MET A 266 -10.62 -0.34 -3.95
C MET A 266 -11.93 -1.13 -3.92
N ALA A 267 -13.08 -0.49 -4.05
CA ALA A 267 -14.36 -1.18 -4.13
C ALA A 267 -14.48 -2.07 -5.38
N GLU A 268 -13.84 -1.69 -6.50
CA GLU A 268 -13.86 -2.49 -7.73
C GLU A 268 -13.10 -3.82 -7.57
N PRO A 269 -11.79 -3.86 -7.24
CA PRO A 269 -11.06 -5.12 -7.12
C PRO A 269 -11.61 -6.01 -6.00
N VAL A 270 -12.06 -5.46 -4.88
CA VAL A 270 -12.72 -6.22 -3.80
C VAL A 270 -13.99 -6.89 -4.33
N SER A 271 -14.84 -6.16 -5.05
CA SER A 271 -16.07 -6.71 -5.62
C SER A 271 -15.78 -7.79 -6.66
N LEU A 272 -14.77 -7.58 -7.52
CA LEU A 272 -14.36 -8.55 -8.54
C LEU A 272 -13.82 -9.84 -7.91
N LEU A 273 -12.97 -9.77 -6.91
CA LEU A 273 -12.42 -10.95 -6.21
C LEU A 273 -13.52 -11.76 -5.52
N ILE A 274 -14.51 -11.11 -4.92
CA ILE A 274 -15.63 -11.76 -4.27
C ILE A 274 -16.55 -12.42 -5.32
N PHE A 275 -17.10 -11.65 -6.27
CA PHE A 275 -18.11 -12.15 -7.20
C PHE A 275 -17.55 -13.14 -8.24
N SER A 276 -16.25 -13.14 -8.50
CA SER A 276 -15.62 -14.11 -9.39
C SER A 276 -15.39 -15.50 -8.77
N GLY A 277 -15.65 -15.64 -7.45
CA GLY A 277 -15.46 -16.89 -6.72
C GLY A 277 -14.00 -17.25 -6.43
N VAL A 278 -13.07 -16.30 -6.53
CA VAL A 278 -11.66 -16.51 -6.12
C VAL A 278 -11.60 -16.96 -4.66
N LEU A 279 -12.35 -16.29 -3.77
CA LEU A 279 -12.34 -16.60 -2.34
C LEU A 279 -13.05 -17.91 -1.97
N GLU A 280 -13.88 -18.46 -2.84
CA GLU A 280 -14.46 -19.79 -2.66
C GLU A 280 -13.50 -20.89 -3.12
N ARG A 281 -12.67 -20.61 -4.13
CA ARG A 281 -11.60 -21.52 -4.57
C ARG A 281 -10.37 -21.50 -3.67
N HIS A 282 -10.13 -20.36 -3.01
CA HIS A 282 -8.99 -20.12 -2.11
C HIS A 282 -9.48 -19.56 -0.76
N PRO A 283 -10.12 -20.39 0.09
CA PRO A 283 -10.86 -19.92 1.27
C PRO A 283 -9.97 -19.37 2.40
N ASP A 284 -8.70 -19.73 2.44
CA ASP A 284 -7.75 -19.24 3.45
C ASP A 284 -6.90 -18.06 2.95
N LEU A 285 -7.09 -17.64 1.68
CA LEU A 285 -6.42 -16.47 1.12
C LEU A 285 -6.85 -15.19 1.84
N GLN A 286 -5.87 -14.40 2.25
CA GLN A 286 -6.08 -13.13 2.94
C GLN A 286 -5.64 -11.95 2.06
N PHE A 287 -6.48 -10.94 2.00
CA PHE A 287 -6.18 -9.66 1.36
C PHE A 287 -6.18 -8.53 2.39
N VAL A 288 -5.35 -7.53 2.14
CA VAL A 288 -5.36 -6.25 2.87
C VAL A 288 -5.66 -5.15 1.87
N VAL A 289 -6.68 -4.35 2.14
CA VAL A 289 -6.96 -3.11 1.40
C VAL A 289 -6.29 -1.99 2.18
N ALA A 290 -5.17 -1.51 1.66
CA ALA A 290 -4.28 -0.62 2.36
C ALA A 290 -4.49 0.85 1.99
N GLU A 291 -4.39 1.75 2.97
CA GLU A 291 -4.52 3.22 2.85
C GLU A 291 -5.84 3.68 2.20
N SER A 292 -6.86 2.83 2.22
CA SER A 292 -8.13 3.11 1.52
C SER A 292 -9.22 3.67 2.42
N GLY A 293 -8.93 3.88 3.71
CA GLY A 293 -9.95 4.18 4.68
C GLY A 293 -10.97 3.04 4.85
N ILE A 294 -11.90 3.20 5.75
CA ILE A 294 -12.89 2.17 6.09
C ILE A 294 -14.35 2.62 5.96
N GLY A 295 -14.58 3.91 5.72
CA GLY A 295 -15.93 4.49 5.64
C GLY A 295 -16.78 4.00 4.47
N TRP A 296 -16.17 3.62 3.35
CA TRP A 296 -16.86 3.11 2.17
C TRP A 296 -17.28 1.64 2.28
N ILE A 297 -16.59 0.86 3.10
CA ILE A 297 -16.75 -0.61 3.19
C ILE A 297 -18.18 -1.00 3.57
N PRO A 298 -18.80 -0.45 4.64
CA PRO A 298 -20.17 -0.84 5.02
C PRO A 298 -21.17 -0.68 3.89
N PHE A 299 -21.13 0.46 3.19
CA PHE A 299 -22.02 0.74 2.06
C PHE A 299 -21.83 -0.28 0.93
N VAL A 300 -20.57 -0.57 0.56
CA VAL A 300 -20.27 -1.51 -0.54
C VAL A 300 -20.70 -2.92 -0.17
N LEU A 301 -20.47 -3.38 1.07
CA LEU A 301 -20.91 -4.70 1.53
C LEU A 301 -22.45 -4.84 1.50
N GLU A 302 -23.17 -3.84 1.96
CA GLU A 302 -24.64 -3.82 1.86
C GLU A 302 -25.11 -3.88 0.40
N ARG A 303 -24.44 -3.14 -0.50
CA ARG A 303 -24.77 -3.15 -1.94
C ARG A 303 -24.46 -4.50 -2.59
N MET A 304 -23.33 -5.12 -2.24
CA MET A 304 -22.98 -6.45 -2.75
C MET A 304 -23.96 -7.52 -2.26
N ASP A 305 -24.33 -7.52 -0.98
CA ASP A 305 -25.32 -8.44 -0.42
C ASP A 305 -26.70 -8.25 -1.05
N TYR A 306 -27.13 -7.00 -1.28
CA TYR A 306 -28.36 -6.71 -2.03
C TYR A 306 -28.31 -7.30 -3.44
N THR A 307 -27.23 -7.07 -4.17
CA THR A 307 -27.01 -7.59 -5.53
C THR A 307 -27.06 -9.12 -5.55
N PHE A 308 -26.34 -9.77 -4.65
CA PHE A 308 -26.33 -11.21 -4.48
C PHE A 308 -27.76 -11.75 -4.21
N ASN A 309 -28.47 -11.21 -3.23
CA ASN A 309 -29.80 -11.68 -2.86
C ASN A 309 -30.81 -11.46 -3.98
N ARG A 310 -30.77 -10.31 -4.65
CA ARG A 310 -31.77 -9.92 -5.65
C ARG A 310 -31.52 -10.48 -7.03
N HIS A 311 -30.26 -10.59 -7.43
CA HIS A 311 -29.90 -10.75 -8.84
C HIS A 311 -29.17 -12.06 -9.15
N ARG A 312 -28.61 -12.79 -8.17
CA ARG A 312 -27.76 -13.99 -8.39
C ARG A 312 -28.37 -15.03 -9.34
N ARG A 313 -29.70 -15.23 -9.30
CA ARG A 313 -30.36 -16.27 -10.10
C ARG A 313 -30.34 -15.96 -11.59
N TRP A 314 -30.70 -14.73 -11.97
CA TRP A 314 -30.73 -14.35 -13.37
C TRP A 314 -29.35 -13.97 -13.90
N MET A 315 -28.46 -13.45 -13.07
CA MET A 315 -27.04 -13.21 -13.39
C MET A 315 -26.23 -14.51 -13.43
N ARG A 316 -26.79 -15.62 -12.95
CA ARG A 316 -26.10 -16.92 -12.84
C ARG A 316 -24.78 -16.80 -12.05
N SER A 317 -24.81 -16.05 -10.96
CA SER A 317 -23.65 -15.89 -10.08
C SER A 317 -23.14 -17.26 -9.60
N GLY A 318 -21.84 -17.50 -9.73
CA GLY A 318 -21.19 -18.75 -9.31
C GLY A 318 -20.94 -18.86 -7.82
N ILE A 319 -21.03 -17.75 -7.06
CA ILE A 319 -20.76 -17.75 -5.63
C ILE A 319 -21.96 -18.25 -4.82
N THR A 320 -21.68 -18.94 -3.73
CA THR A 320 -22.65 -19.55 -2.81
C THR A 320 -22.73 -18.83 -1.47
N GLU A 321 -21.61 -18.31 -0.99
CA GLU A 321 -21.49 -17.54 0.25
C GLU A 321 -21.82 -16.06 0.02
N ARG A 322 -22.40 -15.41 1.04
CA ARG A 322 -22.73 -13.98 0.96
C ARG A 322 -21.46 -13.11 0.85
N PRO A 323 -21.47 -12.07 0.01
CA PRO A 323 -20.31 -11.17 -0.15
C PRO A 323 -19.76 -10.62 1.14
N ALA A 324 -20.61 -10.14 2.05
CA ALA A 324 -20.16 -9.61 3.34
C ALA A 324 -19.51 -10.67 4.25
N GLU A 325 -19.89 -11.95 4.14
CA GLU A 325 -19.26 -13.05 4.87
C GLU A 325 -17.89 -13.38 4.29
N GLN A 326 -17.77 -13.44 2.96
CA GLN A 326 -16.49 -13.62 2.28
C GLN A 326 -15.52 -12.48 2.62
N PHE A 327 -16.01 -11.22 2.64
CA PHE A 327 -15.18 -10.07 3.04
C PHE A 327 -14.65 -10.25 4.47
N ARG A 328 -15.53 -10.54 5.45
CA ARG A 328 -15.13 -10.69 6.86
C ARG A 328 -14.18 -11.85 7.11
N ARG A 329 -14.17 -12.87 6.25
CA ARG A 329 -13.24 -13.99 6.31
C ARG A 329 -11.89 -13.68 5.68
N SER A 330 -11.87 -12.99 4.54
CA SER A 330 -10.71 -12.94 3.66
C SER A 330 -10.11 -11.55 3.44
N PHE A 331 -10.74 -10.49 3.96
CA PHE A 331 -10.24 -9.12 3.82
C PHE A 331 -9.94 -8.45 5.15
N HIS A 332 -8.94 -7.60 5.10
CA HIS A 332 -8.60 -6.61 6.12
C HIS A 332 -8.49 -5.24 5.47
N ALA A 333 -8.64 -4.16 6.24
CA ALA A 333 -8.50 -2.80 5.73
C ALA A 333 -7.75 -1.92 6.72
N THR A 334 -6.85 -1.07 6.20
CA THR A 334 -6.12 -0.10 7.01
C THR A 334 -6.73 1.29 6.91
N PHE A 335 -6.57 2.06 7.98
CA PHE A 335 -6.99 3.47 8.08
C PHE A 335 -6.12 4.21 9.09
N GLN A 336 -6.01 5.53 8.95
CA GLN A 336 -5.14 6.37 9.78
C GLN A 336 -5.95 7.22 10.76
N GLN A 337 -6.64 8.24 10.25
CA GLN A 337 -7.41 9.24 11.01
C GLN A 337 -8.65 9.66 10.21
N ASP A 338 -9.52 10.49 10.81
CA ASP A 338 -10.75 11.02 10.18
C ASP A 338 -11.74 9.94 9.67
N GLU A 339 -11.81 8.82 10.37
CA GLU A 339 -12.58 7.62 9.99
C GLU A 339 -13.80 7.35 10.89
N GLU A 340 -14.42 8.41 11.43
CA GLU A 340 -15.60 8.30 12.32
C GLU A 340 -16.70 7.44 11.71
N THR A 341 -17.05 7.65 10.43
CA THR A 341 -18.10 6.90 9.74
C THR A 341 -17.78 5.41 9.69
N GLY A 342 -16.55 5.05 9.39
CA GLY A 342 -16.09 3.67 9.34
C GLY A 342 -16.12 3.00 10.71
N LEU A 343 -15.69 3.70 11.75
CA LEU A 343 -15.71 3.22 13.12
C LEU A 343 -17.13 3.09 13.68
N LEU A 344 -18.04 4.01 13.37
CA LEU A 344 -19.46 3.90 13.75
C LEU A 344 -20.10 2.66 13.11
N ALA A 345 -19.76 2.33 11.88
CA ALA A 345 -20.28 1.20 11.13
C ALA A 345 -19.40 -0.08 11.21
N ARG A 346 -18.42 -0.14 12.10
CA ARG A 346 -17.40 -1.21 12.21
C ARG A 346 -17.97 -2.62 12.34
N HIS A 347 -19.16 -2.77 12.92
CA HIS A 347 -19.81 -4.08 13.04
C HIS A 347 -20.37 -4.61 11.70
N ILE A 348 -20.62 -3.73 10.73
CA ILE A 348 -21.03 -4.12 9.39
C ILE A 348 -19.80 -4.66 8.64
N SER A 349 -18.69 -3.95 8.71
CA SER A 349 -17.41 -4.39 8.12
C SER A 349 -16.86 -5.65 8.80
N GLY A 350 -16.98 -5.70 10.12
CA GLY A 350 -16.40 -6.68 11.01
C GLY A 350 -15.21 -6.10 11.79
N VAL A 351 -15.29 -6.01 13.10
CA VAL A 351 -14.20 -5.47 13.95
C VAL A 351 -12.87 -6.20 13.71
N ASN A 352 -12.93 -7.48 13.39
CA ASN A 352 -11.76 -8.33 13.12
C ASN A 352 -11.06 -8.06 11.77
N THR A 353 -11.65 -7.21 10.92
CA THR A 353 -11.08 -6.86 9.61
C THR A 353 -10.38 -5.52 9.60
N LEU A 354 -10.61 -4.68 10.59
CA LEU A 354 -10.11 -3.31 10.63
C LEU A 354 -8.75 -3.24 11.34
N MET A 355 -7.83 -2.49 10.80
CA MET A 355 -6.47 -2.30 11.34
C MET A 355 -6.09 -0.82 11.29
N TRP A 356 -5.74 -0.27 12.44
CA TRP A 356 -5.20 1.08 12.51
C TRP A 356 -3.78 1.15 11.92
N ALA A 357 -3.42 2.33 11.37
CA ALA A 357 -2.12 2.60 10.76
C ALA A 357 -1.63 4.01 11.06
N SER A 358 -0.31 4.21 11.03
CA SER A 358 0.31 5.52 11.22
C SER A 358 0.69 6.22 9.93
N ASP A 359 0.85 5.48 8.86
CA ASP A 359 1.30 5.93 7.54
C ASP A 359 2.63 6.71 7.54
N TYR A 360 3.54 6.39 8.49
CA TYR A 360 4.87 6.97 8.50
C TYR A 360 5.67 6.55 7.24
N PRO A 361 6.38 7.45 6.54
CA PRO A 361 6.68 8.86 6.85
C PRO A 361 5.90 9.87 5.96
N HIS A 362 4.71 9.55 5.50
CA HIS A 362 3.92 10.38 4.61
C HIS A 362 3.38 11.65 5.27
N THR A 363 2.79 12.56 4.46
CA THR A 363 2.12 13.77 4.95
C THR A 363 0.92 13.46 5.84
N ASP A 364 0.22 12.36 5.57
CA ASP A 364 -0.97 11.92 6.31
C ASP A 364 -0.62 11.17 7.60
N SER A 365 0.69 11.03 7.88
CA SER A 365 1.17 10.31 9.05
C SER A 365 0.66 10.91 10.36
N THR A 366 0.28 10.02 11.27
CA THR A 366 -0.06 10.39 12.64
C THR A 366 1.17 10.62 13.53
N TRP A 367 2.37 10.27 13.05
CA TRP A 367 3.64 10.45 13.76
C TRP A 367 3.95 11.94 14.01
N PRO A 368 4.47 12.38 15.16
CA PRO A 368 4.81 11.60 16.36
C PRO A 368 3.67 11.60 17.41
N PHE A 369 2.42 11.71 16.99
CA PHE A 369 1.25 11.88 17.87
C PHE A 369 0.26 10.72 17.77
N SER A 370 0.70 9.55 17.28
CA SER A 370 -0.19 8.39 17.03
C SER A 370 -1.02 8.00 18.24
N ARG A 371 -0.42 8.03 19.45
CA ARG A 371 -1.13 7.75 20.68
C ARG A 371 -2.31 8.70 20.90
N LYS A 372 -2.06 10.00 20.72
CA LYS A 372 -3.10 11.02 20.89
C LYS A 372 -4.20 10.86 19.84
N VAL A 373 -3.83 10.62 18.58
CA VAL A 373 -4.80 10.42 17.49
C VAL A 373 -5.70 9.22 17.80
N VAL A 374 -5.12 8.09 18.23
CA VAL A 374 -5.90 6.91 18.62
C VAL A 374 -6.79 7.20 19.84
N ASP A 375 -6.29 7.91 20.84
CA ASP A 375 -7.08 8.26 22.03
C ASP A 375 -8.29 9.13 21.67
N ASP A 376 -8.12 10.08 20.77
CA ASP A 376 -9.19 10.97 20.31
C ASP A 376 -10.19 10.23 19.40
N LEU A 377 -9.71 9.40 18.48
CA LEU A 377 -10.54 8.71 17.47
C LEU A 377 -11.41 7.59 18.06
N PHE A 378 -10.91 6.91 19.10
CA PHE A 378 -11.57 5.73 19.66
C PHE A 378 -12.38 6.02 20.95
N VAL A 379 -12.75 7.27 21.22
CA VAL A 379 -13.46 7.67 22.46
C VAL A 379 -14.75 6.86 22.69
N GLU A 380 -15.50 6.57 21.63
CA GLU A 380 -16.77 5.83 21.71
C GLU A 380 -16.63 4.34 21.35
N VAL A 381 -15.41 3.84 21.18
CA VAL A 381 -15.14 2.43 20.85
C VAL A 381 -14.77 1.68 22.13
N PRO A 382 -15.41 0.54 22.43
CA PRO A 382 -15.05 -0.29 23.59
C PRO A 382 -13.57 -0.67 23.60
N ASP A 383 -12.95 -0.69 24.77
CA ASP A 383 -11.51 -0.97 24.94
C ASP A 383 -11.06 -2.27 24.29
N GLU A 384 -11.88 -3.31 24.32
CA GLU A 384 -11.60 -4.60 23.70
C GLU A 384 -11.53 -4.49 22.15
N GLU A 385 -12.51 -3.80 21.54
CA GLU A 385 -12.53 -3.57 20.09
C GLU A 385 -11.39 -2.63 19.66
N ARG A 386 -11.12 -1.61 20.46
CA ARG A 386 -9.97 -0.71 20.25
C ARG A 386 -8.66 -1.50 20.27
N ALA A 387 -8.42 -2.33 21.27
CA ALA A 387 -7.21 -3.15 21.36
C ALA A 387 -7.09 -4.11 20.15
N GLN A 388 -8.22 -4.65 19.71
CA GLN A 388 -8.27 -5.53 18.55
C GLN A 388 -7.91 -4.77 17.26
N ILE A 389 -8.48 -3.60 17.03
CA ILE A 389 -8.24 -2.79 15.81
C ILE A 389 -6.82 -2.20 15.82
N CYS A 390 -6.35 -1.69 16.96
CA CYS A 390 -5.07 -1.02 17.06
C CYS A 390 -3.85 -1.96 17.06
N ALA A 391 -4.04 -3.26 17.37
CA ALA A 391 -2.93 -4.22 17.38
C ALA A 391 -3.36 -5.66 17.09
N GLY A 392 -4.43 -6.15 17.71
CA GLY A 392 -4.79 -7.57 17.72
C GLY A 392 -5.00 -8.16 16.33
N ASN A 393 -5.62 -7.41 15.41
CA ASN A 393 -5.86 -7.86 14.04
C ASN A 393 -4.58 -7.98 13.23
N ALA A 394 -3.72 -6.95 13.26
CA ALA A 394 -2.41 -6.97 12.61
C ALA A 394 -1.52 -8.09 13.17
N ARG A 395 -1.49 -8.23 14.50
CA ARG A 395 -0.74 -9.29 15.19
C ARG A 395 -1.15 -10.68 14.72
N ARG A 396 -2.45 -10.93 14.61
CA ARG A 396 -2.98 -12.22 14.13
C ARG A 396 -2.66 -12.46 12.66
N LEU A 397 -2.87 -11.44 11.81
CA LEU A 397 -2.67 -11.57 10.36
C LEU A 397 -1.22 -11.83 9.99
N TYR A 398 -0.28 -11.12 10.63
CA TYR A 398 1.15 -11.18 10.31
C TYR A 398 1.96 -12.10 11.25
N GLY A 399 1.31 -12.79 12.20
CA GLY A 399 1.95 -13.77 13.08
C GLY A 399 2.95 -13.17 14.06
N LEU A 400 2.60 -12.05 14.71
CA LEU A 400 3.46 -11.32 15.67
C LEU A 400 3.26 -11.80 17.11
#